data_ffcb32c710d920e8d85778870f8cce35
#
_entry.id   ffcb32c710d920e8d85778870f8cce35
#
_cell.length_a   1.000
_cell.length_b   1.000
_cell.length_c   1.000
_cell.angle_alpha   90.00
_cell.angle_beta   90.00
_cell.angle_gamma   90.00
#
_symmetry.space_group_name_H-M   'P 1'
#
loop_
_entity.id
_entity.type
_entity.pdbx_description
1 polymer ?
#
loop_
_entity_poly.entity_id
_entity_poly.type
_entity_poly.pdbx_seq_one_letter_code
_entity_poly.pdbx_strand_id
1 'polypeptide(L)'
;MLFDFDKFADITASVFPGGPYTLDEALDVFRYYFKQYEAYTGRPHPPICASQIVRIVRDMPWIEQADRGSAYADIPPESYPPMIDQHFQTRYRRCDYNINHFFSGRIRELRFYETCY
;
A
#
# COMPACT_ATOMS: atom_id res chain seq x y z
N MET A 1 -15.70 0.28 -15.75
CA MET A 1 -15.67 1.35 -14.73
C MET A 1 -14.22 1.77 -14.51
N LEU A 2 -13.96 3.07 -14.51
CA LEU A 2 -12.62 3.59 -14.30
C LEU A 2 -12.33 3.75 -12.81
N PHE A 3 -11.06 3.65 -12.44
CA PHE A 3 -10.61 3.94 -11.09
C PHE A 3 -10.78 5.44 -10.80
N ASP A 4 -11.38 5.75 -9.64
CA ASP A 4 -11.62 7.11 -9.19
C ASP A 4 -10.92 7.32 -7.85
N PHE A 5 -9.83 8.08 -7.86
CA PHE A 5 -9.06 8.34 -6.65
C PHE A 5 -9.87 9.15 -5.63
N ASP A 6 -10.70 10.09 -6.07
CA ASP A 6 -11.51 10.89 -5.14
C ASP A 6 -12.46 9.99 -4.34
N LYS A 7 -13.07 9.01 -5.00
CA LYS A 7 -13.93 8.04 -4.32
C LYS A 7 -13.14 7.17 -3.36
N PHE A 8 -11.95 6.73 -3.76
CA PHE A 8 -11.05 5.99 -2.89
C PHE A 8 -10.68 6.82 -1.66
N ALA A 9 -10.34 8.09 -1.85
CA ALA A 9 -9.98 9.01 -0.78
C ALA A 9 -11.16 9.25 0.18
N ASP A 10 -12.38 9.37 -0.33
CA ASP A 10 -13.58 9.55 0.49
C ASP A 10 -13.82 8.35 1.39
N ILE A 11 -13.68 7.14 0.84
CA ILE A 11 -13.82 5.90 1.63
C ILE A 11 -12.70 5.83 2.67
N THR A 12 -11.46 6.14 2.29
CA THR A 12 -10.34 6.17 3.20
C THR A 12 -10.62 7.11 4.38
N ALA A 13 -11.07 8.32 4.09
CA ALA A 13 -11.38 9.31 5.13
C ALA A 13 -12.47 8.81 6.09
N SER A 14 -13.48 8.12 5.58
CA SER A 14 -14.60 7.63 6.39
C SER A 14 -14.23 6.48 7.32
N VAL A 15 -13.18 5.71 6.99
CA VAL A 15 -12.76 4.54 7.78
C VAL A 15 -11.41 4.73 8.45
N PHE A 16 -10.80 5.91 8.29
CA PHE A 16 -9.47 6.18 8.83
C PHE A 16 -9.51 6.11 10.36
N PRO A 17 -8.70 5.21 10.96
CA PRO A 17 -8.79 4.97 12.40
C PRO A 17 -8.02 5.99 13.26
N GLY A 18 -7.30 6.94 12.64
CA GLY A 18 -6.33 7.75 13.35
C GLY A 18 -5.05 6.95 13.62
N GLY A 19 -4.36 7.27 14.71
CA GLY A 19 -3.17 6.53 15.08
C GLY A 19 -1.88 7.18 14.58
N PRO A 20 -0.83 6.39 14.24
CA PRO A 20 0.49 6.96 13.97
C PRO A 20 0.58 7.78 12.69
N TYR A 21 -0.34 7.58 11.74
CA TYR A 21 -0.40 8.37 10.51
C TYR A 21 -1.48 9.42 10.62
N THR A 22 -1.27 10.57 9.96
CA THR A 22 -2.38 11.49 9.66
C THR A 22 -3.10 10.99 8.40
N LEU A 23 -4.32 11.46 8.20
CA LEU A 23 -5.06 11.15 6.99
C LEU A 23 -4.29 11.60 5.74
N ASP A 24 -3.68 12.79 5.77
CA ASP A 24 -2.92 13.32 4.65
C ASP A 24 -1.71 12.44 4.34
N GLU A 25 -0.99 11.96 5.36
CA GLU A 25 0.13 11.04 5.17
C GLU A 25 -0.32 9.73 4.52
N ALA A 26 -1.44 9.18 4.96
CA ALA A 26 -1.99 7.97 4.36
C ALA A 26 -2.38 8.18 2.90
N LEU A 27 -3.07 9.28 2.61
CA LEU A 27 -3.49 9.61 1.25
C LEU A 27 -2.29 9.85 0.32
N ASP A 28 -1.21 10.46 0.83
CA ASP A 28 0.00 10.69 0.04
C ASP A 28 0.66 9.37 -0.37
N VAL A 29 0.69 8.38 0.53
CA VAL A 29 1.19 7.04 0.21
C VAL A 29 0.35 6.41 -0.91
N PHE A 30 -0.97 6.50 -0.82
CA PHE A 30 -1.85 5.94 -1.84
C PHE A 30 -1.70 6.66 -3.18
N ARG A 31 -1.62 7.98 -3.18
CA ARG A 31 -1.37 8.76 -4.40
C ARG A 31 -0.08 8.30 -5.09
N TYR A 32 0.96 8.10 -4.30
CA TYR A 32 2.24 7.63 -4.82
C TYR A 32 2.10 6.26 -5.47
N TYR A 33 1.39 5.32 -4.80
CA TYR A 33 1.18 3.99 -5.36
C TYR A 33 0.46 4.04 -6.71
N PHE A 34 -0.64 4.77 -6.79
CA PHE A 34 -1.42 4.83 -8.02
C PHE A 34 -0.68 5.55 -9.14
N LYS A 35 0.11 6.56 -8.82
CA LYS A 35 0.96 7.25 -9.78
C LYS A 35 2.01 6.29 -10.37
N GLN A 36 2.66 5.51 -9.51
CA GLN A 36 3.66 4.53 -9.95
C GLN A 36 3.01 3.39 -10.75
N TYR A 37 1.84 2.95 -10.34
CA TYR A 37 1.08 1.95 -11.08
C TYR A 37 0.82 2.42 -12.51
N GLU A 38 0.33 3.63 -12.68
CA GLU A 38 0.05 4.19 -14.00
C GLU A 38 1.33 4.35 -14.81
N ALA A 39 2.43 4.79 -14.19
CA ALA A 39 3.72 4.94 -14.85
C ALA A 39 4.26 3.61 -15.37
N TYR A 40 4.13 2.54 -14.58
CA TYR A 40 4.68 1.23 -14.96
C TYR A 40 3.78 0.44 -15.90
N THR A 41 2.47 0.58 -15.78
CA THR A 41 1.52 -0.21 -16.60
C THR A 41 0.99 0.53 -17.81
N GLY A 42 1.10 1.85 -17.82
CA GLY A 42 0.54 2.70 -18.88
C GLY A 42 -0.98 2.83 -18.83
N ARG A 43 -1.60 2.44 -17.72
CA ARG A 43 -3.07 2.48 -17.59
C ARG A 43 -3.47 2.78 -16.13
N PRO A 44 -4.69 3.30 -15.91
CA PRO A 44 -5.18 3.55 -14.56
C PRO A 44 -5.33 2.24 -13.78
N HIS A 45 -5.22 2.35 -12.45
CA HIS A 45 -5.45 1.22 -11.57
C HIS A 45 -6.90 0.73 -11.68
N PRO A 46 -7.15 -0.59 -11.59
CA PRO A 46 -8.53 -1.09 -11.56
C PRO A 46 -9.30 -0.59 -10.33
N PRO A 47 -10.63 -0.55 -10.39
CA PRO A 47 -11.44 -0.21 -9.21
C PRO A 47 -11.18 -1.15 -8.04
N ILE A 48 -11.28 -0.62 -6.82
CA ILE A 48 -11.04 -1.35 -5.58
C ILE A 48 -12.31 -1.30 -4.74
N CYS A 49 -12.74 -2.45 -4.22
CA CYS A 49 -13.95 -2.48 -3.41
C CYS A 49 -13.70 -1.92 -2.00
N ALA A 50 -14.77 -1.44 -1.37
CA ALA A 50 -14.68 -0.78 -0.07
C ALA A 50 -14.06 -1.65 1.01
N SER A 51 -14.37 -2.94 1.06
CA SER A 51 -13.81 -3.85 2.06
C SER A 51 -12.29 -3.98 1.96
N GLN A 52 -11.75 -3.95 0.75
CA GLN A 52 -10.31 -3.99 0.53
C GLN A 52 -9.66 -2.68 0.98
N ILE A 53 -10.30 -1.55 0.71
CA ILE A 53 -9.82 -0.24 1.16
C ILE A 53 -9.75 -0.19 2.68
N VAL A 54 -10.78 -0.66 3.37
CA VAL A 54 -10.80 -0.72 4.84
C VAL A 54 -9.62 -1.50 5.38
N ARG A 55 -9.35 -2.69 4.81
CA ARG A 55 -8.24 -3.53 5.25
C ARG A 55 -6.89 -2.86 5.03
N ILE A 56 -6.69 -2.27 3.85
CA ILE A 56 -5.44 -1.60 3.49
C ILE A 56 -5.17 -0.43 4.45
N VAL A 57 -6.17 0.39 4.69
CA VAL A 57 -6.05 1.55 5.57
C VAL A 57 -5.69 1.12 7.00
N ARG A 58 -6.34 0.06 7.49
CA ARG A 58 -6.07 -0.47 8.82
C ARG A 58 -4.65 -1.00 8.96
N ASP A 59 -4.15 -1.70 7.94
CA ASP A 59 -2.88 -2.41 8.02
C ASP A 59 -1.67 -1.53 7.68
N MET A 60 -1.89 -0.34 7.11
CA MET A 60 -0.82 0.50 6.58
C MET A 60 0.29 0.86 7.58
N PRO A 61 0.00 1.22 8.86
CA PRO A 61 1.05 1.72 9.75
C PRO A 61 2.01 0.67 10.29
N TRP A 62 1.74 -0.62 10.09
CA TRP A 62 2.58 -1.68 10.65
C TRP A 62 2.63 -2.90 9.77
N ILE A 63 3.67 -3.72 10.03
CA ILE A 63 3.82 -5.04 9.42
C ILE A 63 3.99 -6.10 10.50
N GLU A 64 3.57 -7.32 10.18
CA GLU A 64 3.88 -8.50 10.97
C GLU A 64 5.24 -9.04 10.56
N GLN A 65 6.14 -9.22 11.54
CA GLN A 65 7.47 -9.78 11.31
C GLN A 65 7.43 -11.29 11.56
N ALA A 66 7.13 -12.07 10.53
CA ALA A 66 6.94 -13.51 10.65
C ALA A 66 8.17 -14.22 11.21
N ASP A 67 9.37 -13.77 10.84
CA ASP A 67 10.63 -14.38 11.29
C ASP A 67 11.00 -14.01 12.73
N ARG A 68 10.22 -13.16 13.38
CA ARG A 68 10.45 -12.70 14.76
C ARG A 68 9.25 -13.02 15.66
N GLY A 69 8.66 -14.20 15.48
CA GLY A 69 7.54 -14.64 16.30
C GLY A 69 6.25 -13.87 16.05
N SER A 70 6.06 -13.38 14.84
CA SER A 70 4.88 -12.59 14.45
C SER A 70 4.72 -11.30 15.24
N ALA A 71 5.81 -10.70 15.70
CA ALA A 71 5.79 -9.37 16.30
C ALA A 71 5.43 -8.32 15.25
N TYR A 72 4.74 -7.25 15.67
CA TYR A 72 4.42 -6.13 14.79
C TYR A 72 5.49 -5.06 14.88
N ALA A 73 5.86 -4.51 13.72
CA ALA A 73 6.78 -3.38 13.62
C ALA A 73 6.08 -2.21 12.93
N ASP A 74 6.41 -1.00 13.37
CA ASP A 74 5.87 0.22 12.75
C ASP A 74 6.56 0.49 11.42
N ILE A 75 5.79 0.97 10.44
CA ILE A 75 6.31 1.47 9.17
C ILE A 75 6.06 2.97 9.13
N PRO A 76 7.10 3.82 9.20
CA PRO A 76 6.89 5.26 9.01
C PRO A 76 6.37 5.56 7.58
N PRO A 77 5.55 6.60 7.39
CA PRO A 77 5.01 6.89 6.06
C PRO A 77 6.09 7.14 5.01
N GLU A 78 7.21 7.74 5.39
CA GLU A 78 8.33 8.01 4.48
C GLU A 78 9.05 6.75 4.00
N SER A 79 8.79 5.60 4.60
CA SER A 79 9.36 4.33 4.15
C SER A 79 8.64 3.76 2.92
N TYR A 80 7.40 4.19 2.69
CA TYR A 80 6.59 3.62 1.61
C TYR A 80 7.09 3.92 0.20
N PRO A 81 7.50 5.14 -0.17
CA PRO A 81 7.96 5.38 -1.53
C PRO A 81 9.06 4.43 -2.01
N PRO A 82 10.16 4.22 -1.28
CA PRO A 82 11.16 3.24 -1.73
C PRO A 82 10.64 1.81 -1.76
N MET A 83 9.75 1.42 -0.84
CA MET A 83 9.13 0.09 -0.84
C MET A 83 8.25 -0.10 -2.09
N ILE A 84 7.47 0.90 -2.43
CA ILE A 84 6.60 0.87 -3.61
C ILE A 84 7.45 0.79 -4.89
N ASP A 85 8.50 1.58 -4.99
CA ASP A 85 9.40 1.53 -6.14
C ASP A 85 10.02 0.14 -6.31
N GLN A 86 10.48 -0.44 -5.22
CA GLN A 86 11.05 -1.79 -5.23
C GLN A 86 10.01 -2.84 -5.64
N HIS A 87 8.77 -2.66 -5.20
CA HIS A 87 7.68 -3.55 -5.57
C HIS A 87 7.48 -3.58 -7.09
N PHE A 88 7.43 -2.41 -7.74
CA PHE A 88 7.25 -2.33 -9.18
C PHE A 88 8.47 -2.80 -9.95
N GLN A 89 9.66 -2.74 -9.37
CA GLN A 89 10.89 -3.24 -9.99
C GLN A 89 11.08 -4.74 -9.82
N THR A 90 10.32 -5.37 -8.93
CA THR A 90 10.39 -6.81 -8.70
C THR A 90 9.46 -7.53 -9.66
N ARG A 91 9.95 -8.58 -10.32
CA ARG A 91 9.11 -9.38 -11.20
C ARG A 91 8.32 -10.40 -10.41
N TYR A 92 7.01 -10.31 -10.52
CA TYR A 92 6.09 -11.31 -9.95
C TYR A 92 5.39 -12.03 -11.09
N ARG A 93 5.39 -13.36 -11.03
CA ARG A 93 4.75 -14.18 -12.04
C ARG A 93 3.23 -14.00 -11.95
N ARG A 94 2.59 -13.68 -13.08
CA ARG A 94 1.13 -13.55 -13.20
C ARG A 94 0.54 -12.51 -12.25
N CYS A 95 1.27 -11.46 -11.98
CA CYS A 95 0.82 -10.38 -11.11
C CYS A 95 0.43 -9.17 -11.96
N ASP A 96 -0.69 -8.54 -11.60
CA ASP A 96 -1.13 -7.29 -12.21
C ASP A 96 -0.68 -6.05 -11.42
N TYR A 97 0.07 -6.24 -10.33
CA TYR A 97 0.63 -5.18 -9.49
C TYR A 97 -0.42 -4.27 -8.85
N ASN A 98 -1.69 -4.72 -8.73
CA ASN A 98 -2.66 -3.90 -8.03
C ASN A 98 -2.30 -3.74 -6.55
N ILE A 99 -2.86 -2.71 -5.92
CA ILE A 99 -2.49 -2.35 -4.55
C ILE A 99 -2.75 -3.48 -3.54
N ASN A 100 -3.74 -4.35 -3.79
CA ASN A 100 -4.03 -5.48 -2.90
C ASN A 100 -2.88 -6.47 -2.88
N HIS A 101 -2.16 -6.65 -4.00
CA HIS A 101 -0.99 -7.52 -4.03
C HIS A 101 0.12 -6.95 -3.14
N PHE A 102 0.39 -5.65 -3.23
CA PHE A 102 1.39 -5.00 -2.39
C PHE A 102 1.08 -5.17 -0.90
N PHE A 103 -0.20 -5.08 -0.52
CA PHE A 103 -0.65 -5.21 0.87
C PHE A 103 -0.97 -6.64 1.28
N SER A 104 -0.64 -7.65 0.47
CA SER A 104 -0.93 -9.04 0.78
C SER A 104 0.27 -9.79 1.37
N GLY A 105 0.00 -10.75 2.25
CA GLY A 105 1.00 -11.67 2.79
C GLY A 105 2.25 -10.96 3.31
N ARG A 106 3.41 -11.46 2.89
CA ARG A 106 4.71 -10.95 3.34
C ARG A 106 5.32 -9.92 2.40
N ILE A 107 4.61 -9.46 1.38
CA ILE A 107 5.20 -8.58 0.35
C ILE A 107 5.73 -7.29 0.97
N ARG A 108 4.94 -6.60 1.80
CA ARG A 108 5.39 -5.36 2.46
C ARG A 108 6.57 -5.60 3.40
N GLU A 109 6.54 -6.71 4.15
CA GLU A 109 7.65 -7.08 5.04
C GLU A 109 8.94 -7.24 4.25
N LEU A 110 8.89 -7.97 3.14
CA LEU A 110 10.06 -8.17 2.29
C LEU A 110 10.56 -6.85 1.70
N ARG A 111 9.67 -6.03 1.18
CA ARG A 111 10.05 -4.71 0.62
C ARG A 111 10.65 -3.81 1.69
N PHE A 112 10.09 -3.83 2.89
CA PHE A 112 10.59 -3.06 4.03
C PHE A 112 12.03 -3.48 4.38
N TYR A 113 12.30 -4.77 4.48
CA TYR A 113 13.65 -5.27 4.77
C TYR A 113 14.65 -4.91 3.68
N GLU A 114 14.24 -4.94 2.43
CA GLU A 114 15.13 -4.63 1.30
C GLU A 114 15.48 -3.15 1.20
N THR A 115 14.60 -2.27 1.66
CA THR A 115 14.73 -0.82 1.42
C THR A 115 15.01 0.00 2.67
N CYS A 116 14.67 -0.50 3.87
CA CYS A 116 14.73 0.27 5.11
C CYS A 116 15.67 -0.33 6.17
N TYR A 117 16.25 -1.46 5.87
CA TYR A 117 17.26 -2.09 6.74
C TYR A 117 18.62 -2.08 6.09
#